data_04e2f62db3fff386f8787bc36e2b9a88
#
_entry.id   04e2f62db3fff386f8787bc36e2b9a88
#
_cell.length_a   1.000
_cell.length_b   1.000
_cell.length_c   1.000
_cell.angle_alpha   90.00
_cell.angle_beta   90.00
_cell.angle_gamma   90.00
#
_symmetry.space_group_name_H-M   'P 1'
#
loop_
_entity.id
_entity.type
_entity.pdbx_description
1 polymer ?
#
loop_
_entity_poly.entity_id
_entity_poly.type
_entity_poly.pdbx_seq_one_letter_code
_entity_poly.pdbx_strand_id
1 'polypeptide(L)'
;MSSTALFQRIISLLMLMTLFLPVLSHAQQVGEVVIKRGMVDDDLYLAGAQVDLYATVNGDVVIAGGQLNIEADIRADVIAAGGSISLRGSIADDARLAGGDVRVAGQVGDDLVAAGGRIHISPVAGIGGRAWLSGGEIRIDGQVGDELRASGGRVVISGKVNGNVDLWADEIVIEETAVISGNLHYKSLHEANIANGARIDGEVRHTLVETDMKPVVAGVIFAALAVLLSIIITAVVLYLLFPDYLLRVSRSLAGEPWLSLGVGLAVFAGVPLLSVILFSTALGVWLALMLLAIYLVMLLAGYFVGAMFVGNAGLHMLKKTEISKALRATALAIAIFALAVINLVPLLGSLVNWAVMLAGIGALSRQLYQAYRI
;
A
#
# COMPACT_ATOMS: atom_id res chain seq x y z
N MET A 1 -10.61 11.98 -10.45
CA MET A 1 -9.31 12.35 -9.81
C MET A 1 -8.26 12.32 -10.90
N SER A 2 -7.54 13.39 -11.16
CA SER A 2 -6.46 13.38 -12.15
C SER A 2 -5.35 12.42 -11.71
N SER A 3 -4.72 11.73 -12.66
CA SER A 3 -3.58 10.83 -12.38
C SER A 3 -2.46 11.53 -11.61
N THR A 4 -2.36 12.85 -11.73
CA THR A 4 -1.47 13.73 -10.96
C THR A 4 -1.79 13.74 -9.47
N ALA A 5 -3.07 13.69 -9.07
CA ALA A 5 -3.45 13.67 -7.65
C ALA A 5 -3.15 12.32 -6.99
N LEU A 6 -3.32 11.20 -7.70
CA LEU A 6 -2.95 9.87 -7.21
C LEU A 6 -1.40 9.73 -7.10
N PHE A 7 -0.68 10.24 -8.09
CA PHE A 7 0.78 10.23 -8.11
C PHE A 7 1.36 11.13 -6.99
N GLN A 8 0.79 12.32 -6.77
CA GLN A 8 1.16 13.17 -5.63
C GLN A 8 0.87 12.51 -4.28
N ARG A 9 -0.25 11.79 -4.13
CA ARG A 9 -0.58 11.07 -2.88
C ARG A 9 0.39 9.92 -2.62
N ILE A 10 0.78 9.17 -3.67
CA ILE A 10 1.78 8.10 -3.54
C ILE A 10 3.15 8.67 -3.19
N ILE A 11 3.56 9.76 -3.82
CA ILE A 11 4.82 10.45 -3.48
C ILE A 11 4.77 11.02 -2.06
N SER A 12 3.67 11.62 -1.63
CA SER A 12 3.51 12.12 -0.26
C SER A 12 3.55 10.98 0.76
N LEU A 13 2.95 9.82 0.46
CA LEU A 13 2.99 8.63 1.32
C LEU A 13 4.41 8.03 1.40
N LEU A 14 5.11 7.94 0.27
CA LEU A 14 6.51 7.51 0.20
C LEU A 14 7.44 8.51 0.91
N MET A 15 7.21 9.80 0.76
CA MET A 15 7.96 10.84 1.44
C MET A 15 7.70 10.86 2.94
N LEU A 16 6.46 10.59 3.38
CA LEU A 16 6.12 10.38 4.78
C LEU A 16 6.84 9.14 5.35
N MET A 17 6.90 8.05 4.59
CA MET A 17 7.58 6.81 5.01
C MET A 17 9.11 6.97 5.09
N THR A 18 9.71 7.82 4.25
CA THR A 18 11.16 8.10 4.31
C THR A 18 11.54 9.05 5.46
N LEU A 19 10.62 9.88 5.93
CA LEU A 19 10.83 10.76 7.10
C LEU A 19 10.96 9.97 8.41
N PHE A 20 10.40 8.75 8.50
CA PHE A 20 10.48 7.91 9.70
C PHE A 20 11.74 7.04 9.78
N LEU A 21 12.47 6.82 8.68
CA LEU A 21 13.71 6.02 8.70
C LEU A 21 14.82 6.61 9.59
N PRO A 22 15.05 7.94 9.62
CA PRO A 22 16.06 8.51 10.52
C PRO A 22 15.63 8.54 12.00
N VAL A 23 14.36 8.47 12.33
CA VAL A 23 13.87 8.52 13.72
C VAL A 23 14.39 7.34 14.54
N LEU A 24 14.42 6.15 13.96
CA LEU A 24 14.92 4.95 14.64
C LEU A 24 16.42 5.01 14.94
N SER A 25 17.20 5.82 14.20
CA SER A 25 18.65 5.96 14.39
C SER A 25 19.02 7.00 15.45
N HIS A 26 18.08 7.86 15.85
CA HIS A 26 18.28 8.95 16.80
C HIS A 26 17.43 8.81 18.08
N ALA A 27 16.68 7.70 18.21
CA ALA A 27 15.84 7.50 19.39
C ALA A 27 16.71 7.47 20.66
N GLN A 28 16.42 8.35 21.59
CA GLN A 28 17.09 8.43 22.88
C GLN A 28 16.76 7.23 23.77
N GLN A 29 15.59 6.62 23.54
CA GLN A 29 15.14 5.44 24.27
C GLN A 29 14.43 4.48 23.31
N VAL A 30 14.92 3.23 23.26
CA VAL A 30 14.34 2.15 22.43
C VAL A 30 14.15 0.92 23.30
N GLY A 31 12.97 0.31 23.25
CA GLY A 31 12.67 -0.90 24.02
C GLY A 31 11.33 -1.53 23.64
N GLU A 32 11.06 -2.71 24.20
CA GLU A 32 9.76 -3.34 24.04
C GLU A 32 8.67 -2.50 24.73
N VAL A 33 8.94 -2.04 25.95
CA VAL A 33 8.09 -1.09 26.69
C VAL A 33 8.97 0.08 27.14
N VAL A 34 8.58 1.29 26.75
CA VAL A 34 9.27 2.54 27.08
C VAL A 34 8.34 3.40 27.92
N ILE A 35 8.72 3.70 29.15
CA ILE A 35 7.98 4.60 30.04
C ILE A 35 8.87 5.80 30.36
N LYS A 36 8.45 7.01 29.98
CA LYS A 36 9.16 8.25 30.25
C LYS A 36 8.36 9.12 31.20
N ARG A 37 9.03 9.59 32.26
CA ARG A 37 8.46 10.49 33.29
C ARG A 37 9.43 11.60 33.65
N GLY A 38 8.93 12.64 34.29
CA GLY A 38 9.71 13.77 34.77
C GLY A 38 9.80 14.91 33.76
N MET A 39 10.81 15.76 33.91
CA MET A 39 11.03 16.90 33.03
C MET A 39 12.14 16.59 32.01
N VAL A 40 11.95 17.01 30.78
CA VAL A 40 12.92 16.93 29.67
C VAL A 40 13.06 18.35 29.12
N ASP A 41 14.27 18.90 29.16
CA ASP A 41 14.55 20.28 28.76
C ASP A 41 14.89 20.46 27.28
N ASP A 42 14.90 19.38 26.52
CA ASP A 42 15.28 19.33 25.10
C ASP A 42 14.31 18.41 24.33
N ASP A 43 14.54 18.24 23.05
CA ASP A 43 13.76 17.35 22.18
C ASP A 43 13.81 15.90 22.69
N LEU A 44 12.71 15.19 22.53
CA LEU A 44 12.56 13.81 23.00
C LEU A 44 12.21 12.85 21.87
N TYR A 45 13.04 11.84 21.68
CA TYR A 45 12.87 10.80 20.67
C TYR A 45 12.66 9.44 21.32
N LEU A 46 11.50 8.82 21.13
CA LEU A 46 11.13 7.52 21.73
C LEU A 46 10.71 6.52 20.67
N ALA A 47 11.11 5.26 20.85
CA ALA A 47 10.64 4.16 20.01
C ALA A 47 10.43 2.87 20.82
N GLY A 48 9.32 2.16 20.60
CA GLY A 48 9.03 0.91 21.31
C GLY A 48 7.78 0.20 20.82
N ALA A 49 7.59 -1.06 21.21
CA ALA A 49 6.32 -1.72 20.95
C ALA A 49 5.18 -1.02 21.68
N GLN A 50 5.42 -0.62 22.93
CA GLN A 50 4.56 0.24 23.74
C GLN A 50 5.36 1.43 24.24
N VAL A 51 4.82 2.66 24.14
CA VAL A 51 5.43 3.87 24.68
C VAL A 51 4.38 4.62 25.49
N ASP A 52 4.71 4.82 26.78
CA ASP A 52 3.90 5.58 27.72
C ASP A 52 4.69 6.85 28.16
N LEU A 53 4.23 8.01 27.74
CA LEU A 53 4.86 9.30 28.02
C LEU A 53 4.05 10.08 29.06
N TYR A 54 4.64 10.29 30.25
CA TYR A 54 4.09 11.04 31.37
C TYR A 54 5.06 12.15 31.82
N ALA A 55 5.52 12.96 30.89
CA ALA A 55 6.58 13.92 31.14
C ALA A 55 6.13 15.36 30.82
N THR A 56 6.85 16.34 31.36
CA THR A 56 6.85 17.68 30.80
C THR A 56 8.06 17.81 29.88
N VAL A 57 7.83 18.14 28.61
CA VAL A 57 8.89 18.26 27.58
C VAL A 57 8.92 19.70 27.10
N ASN A 58 10.09 20.35 27.20
CA ASN A 58 10.26 21.74 26.76
C ASN A 58 10.55 21.84 25.24
N GLY A 59 10.99 20.76 24.60
CA GLY A 59 11.25 20.66 23.15
C GLY A 59 10.20 19.84 22.41
N ASP A 60 10.53 19.44 21.19
CA ASP A 60 9.71 18.60 20.33
C ASP A 60 9.68 17.14 20.79
N VAL A 61 8.58 16.45 20.52
CA VAL A 61 8.45 15.02 20.83
C VAL A 61 8.22 14.23 19.54
N VAL A 62 9.11 13.28 19.29
CA VAL A 62 8.98 12.34 18.18
C VAL A 62 8.87 10.91 18.70
N ILE A 63 7.73 10.26 18.47
CA ILE A 63 7.41 8.95 19.01
C ILE A 63 7.00 7.99 17.91
N ALA A 64 7.55 6.75 17.96
CA ALA A 64 7.15 5.68 17.07
C ALA A 64 6.93 4.36 17.82
N GLY A 65 5.84 3.63 17.50
CA GLY A 65 5.59 2.35 18.18
C GLY A 65 4.30 1.64 17.81
N GLY A 66 4.06 0.51 18.47
CA GLY A 66 2.82 -0.24 18.31
C GLY A 66 1.64 0.45 19.00
N GLN A 67 1.81 0.78 20.27
CA GLN A 67 0.82 1.47 21.10
C GLN A 67 1.48 2.69 21.77
N LEU A 68 0.90 3.87 21.56
CA LEU A 68 1.41 5.14 22.09
C LEU A 68 0.38 5.78 23.01
N ASN A 69 0.75 5.99 24.28
CA ASN A 69 -0.03 6.73 25.28
C ASN A 69 0.73 8.01 25.64
N ILE A 70 0.20 9.14 25.23
CA ILE A 70 0.81 10.46 25.44
C ILE A 70 -0.05 11.24 26.43
N GLU A 71 0.34 11.23 27.69
CA GLU A 71 -0.27 12.00 28.79
C GLU A 71 0.76 13.01 29.32
N ALA A 72 1.21 13.91 28.46
CA ALA A 72 2.36 14.77 28.68
C ALA A 72 2.01 16.23 28.43
N ASP A 73 2.74 17.14 29.10
CA ASP A 73 2.71 18.57 28.79
C ASP A 73 3.91 18.88 27.89
N ILE A 74 3.66 19.07 26.61
CA ILE A 74 4.69 19.33 25.60
C ILE A 74 4.57 20.77 25.13
N ARG A 75 5.68 21.51 25.20
CA ARG A 75 5.72 22.96 24.95
C ARG A 75 6.04 23.32 23.50
N ALA A 76 6.26 22.33 22.67
CA ALA A 76 6.51 22.44 21.24
C ALA A 76 5.66 21.43 20.46
N ASP A 77 6.17 20.87 19.36
CA ASP A 77 5.45 19.97 18.47
C ASP A 77 5.44 18.51 18.93
N VAL A 78 4.43 17.78 18.48
CA VAL A 78 4.39 16.31 18.56
C VAL A 78 4.28 15.68 17.20
N ILE A 79 5.17 14.73 16.92
CA ILE A 79 5.09 13.83 15.76
C ILE A 79 4.99 12.39 16.28
N ALA A 80 3.86 11.74 16.04
CA ALA A 80 3.64 10.38 16.52
C ALA A 80 3.17 9.43 15.41
N ALA A 81 3.79 8.25 15.34
CA ALA A 81 3.39 7.21 14.41
C ALA A 81 3.27 5.85 15.10
N GLY A 82 2.11 5.18 14.93
CA GLY A 82 1.89 3.89 15.62
C GLY A 82 0.65 3.14 15.17
N GLY A 83 0.49 1.93 15.70
CA GLY A 83 -0.74 1.15 15.49
C GLY A 83 -1.94 1.81 16.16
N SER A 84 -1.79 2.24 17.41
CA SER A 84 -2.79 2.96 18.20
C SER A 84 -2.13 4.14 18.91
N ILE A 85 -2.74 5.32 18.81
CA ILE A 85 -2.26 6.56 19.43
C ILE A 85 -3.37 7.14 20.30
N SER A 86 -3.06 7.38 21.58
CA SER A 86 -3.93 8.07 22.53
C SER A 86 -3.22 9.32 23.06
N LEU A 87 -3.69 10.49 22.63
CA LEU A 87 -3.20 11.80 23.08
C LEU A 87 -4.16 12.37 24.11
N ARG A 88 -3.72 12.52 25.37
CA ARG A 88 -4.51 13.05 26.49
C ARG A 88 -3.90 14.27 27.15
N GLY A 89 -2.64 14.57 26.83
CA GLY A 89 -1.90 15.68 27.41
C GLY A 89 -2.20 17.03 26.77
N SER A 90 -1.34 17.99 27.00
CA SER A 90 -1.37 19.34 26.41
C SER A 90 -0.17 19.51 25.48
N ILE A 91 -0.41 19.89 24.26
CA ILE A 91 0.58 20.25 23.26
C ILE A 91 0.44 21.74 23.03
N ALA A 92 1.52 22.50 23.20
CA ALA A 92 1.45 23.95 23.09
C ALA A 92 1.40 24.46 21.65
N ASP A 93 1.92 23.69 20.70
CA ASP A 93 1.97 24.02 19.28
C ASP A 93 1.26 22.91 18.45
N ASP A 94 1.88 22.34 17.45
CA ASP A 94 1.26 21.42 16.49
C ASP A 94 1.31 19.95 16.93
N ALA A 95 0.29 19.18 16.50
CA ALA A 95 0.30 17.72 16.61
C ALA A 95 0.15 17.05 15.23
N ARG A 96 1.09 16.17 14.88
CA ARG A 96 1.08 15.37 13.64
C ARG A 96 1.05 13.88 13.98
N LEU A 97 -0.10 13.23 13.73
CA LEU A 97 -0.39 11.88 14.19
C LEU A 97 -0.69 10.95 13.01
N ALA A 98 -0.06 9.77 12.97
CA ALA A 98 -0.34 8.77 11.94
C ALA A 98 -0.49 7.37 12.57
N GLY A 99 -1.67 6.74 12.45
CA GLY A 99 -1.90 5.44 13.11
C GLY A 99 -3.11 4.68 12.58
N GLY A 100 -3.25 3.42 13.01
CA GLY A 100 -4.46 2.65 12.71
C GLY A 100 -5.69 3.21 13.44
N ASP A 101 -5.53 3.54 14.71
CA ASP A 101 -6.53 4.17 15.58
C ASP A 101 -5.90 5.39 16.25
N VAL A 102 -6.45 6.58 16.02
CA VAL A 102 -5.95 7.84 16.59
C VAL A 102 -7.05 8.47 17.43
N ARG A 103 -6.80 8.60 18.73
CA ARG A 103 -7.69 9.27 19.68
C ARG A 103 -7.01 10.51 20.26
N VAL A 104 -7.64 11.64 20.10
CA VAL A 104 -7.24 12.91 20.70
C VAL A 104 -8.26 13.27 21.78
N ALA A 105 -7.80 13.35 23.02
CA ALA A 105 -8.59 13.75 24.20
C ALA A 105 -7.85 14.84 25.01
N GLY A 106 -6.76 15.36 24.47
CA GLY A 106 -5.97 16.45 25.03
C GLY A 106 -6.21 17.79 24.34
N GLN A 107 -5.37 18.77 24.68
CA GLN A 107 -5.37 20.09 24.07
C GLN A 107 -4.21 20.19 23.08
N VAL A 108 -4.48 20.73 21.88
CA VAL A 108 -3.47 21.09 20.88
C VAL A 108 -3.59 22.61 20.69
N GLY A 109 -2.51 23.33 20.92
CA GLY A 109 -2.51 24.79 20.97
C GLY A 109 -2.69 25.43 19.59
N ASP A 110 -2.18 24.80 18.53
CA ASP A 110 -2.33 25.28 17.17
C ASP A 110 -2.92 24.18 16.27
N ASP A 111 -2.24 23.70 15.24
CA ASP A 111 -2.79 22.84 14.21
C ASP A 111 -2.72 21.33 14.56
N LEU A 112 -3.76 20.57 14.18
CA LEU A 112 -3.78 19.12 14.22
C LEU A 112 -3.79 18.53 12.81
N VAL A 113 -2.81 17.69 12.50
CA VAL A 113 -2.80 16.85 11.30
C VAL A 113 -2.88 15.40 11.72
N ALA A 114 -3.93 14.67 11.36
CA ALA A 114 -4.07 13.27 11.71
C ALA A 114 -4.46 12.40 10.51
N ALA A 115 -3.82 11.23 10.41
CA ALA A 115 -4.12 10.22 9.41
C ALA A 115 -4.28 8.84 10.06
N GLY A 116 -5.35 8.10 9.69
CA GLY A 116 -5.58 6.79 10.29
C GLY A 116 -6.74 6.00 9.73
N GLY A 117 -6.91 4.76 10.21
CA GLY A 117 -8.11 3.98 9.93
C GLY A 117 -9.34 4.60 10.61
N ARG A 118 -9.22 4.89 11.90
CA ARG A 118 -10.18 5.64 12.70
C ARG A 118 -9.51 6.83 13.37
N ILE A 119 -10.19 7.97 13.36
CA ILE A 119 -9.76 9.19 14.05
C ILE A 119 -10.92 9.67 14.92
N HIS A 120 -10.67 9.84 16.21
CA HIS A 120 -11.66 10.33 17.16
C HIS A 120 -11.12 11.53 17.94
N ILE A 121 -11.70 12.69 17.70
CA ILE A 121 -11.50 13.89 18.51
C ILE A 121 -12.57 13.90 19.59
N SER A 122 -12.16 13.57 20.83
CA SER A 122 -13.07 13.38 21.97
C SER A 122 -13.72 14.69 22.39
N PRO A 123 -14.87 14.67 23.12
CA PRO A 123 -15.59 15.89 23.55
C PRO A 123 -14.76 16.84 24.42
N VAL A 124 -13.75 16.32 25.13
CA VAL A 124 -12.85 17.11 26.01
C VAL A 124 -11.66 17.69 25.25
N ALA A 125 -11.46 17.29 24.00
CA ALA A 125 -10.35 17.74 23.18
C ALA A 125 -10.60 19.16 22.65
N GLY A 126 -9.56 19.98 22.63
CA GLY A 126 -9.54 21.30 22.00
C GLY A 126 -8.36 21.40 21.04
N ILE A 127 -8.62 21.84 19.83
CA ILE A 127 -7.61 22.22 18.83
C ILE A 127 -7.74 23.74 18.67
N GLY A 128 -6.68 24.49 18.95
CA GLY A 128 -6.68 25.94 18.93
C GLY A 128 -6.73 26.52 17.50
N GLY A 129 -6.02 25.87 16.57
CA GLY A 129 -5.95 26.23 15.16
C GLY A 129 -6.83 25.32 14.27
N ARG A 130 -6.26 24.86 13.17
CA ARG A 130 -6.92 24.08 12.13
C ARG A 130 -6.80 22.56 12.41
N ALA A 131 -7.77 21.80 11.91
CA ALA A 131 -7.70 20.35 11.94
C ALA A 131 -7.74 19.77 10.50
N TRP A 132 -6.71 19.02 10.12
CA TRP A 132 -6.64 18.30 8.85
C TRP A 132 -6.61 16.79 9.09
N LEU A 133 -7.74 16.14 8.78
CA LEU A 133 -8.00 14.76 9.13
C LEU A 133 -8.20 13.90 7.88
N SER A 134 -7.54 12.73 7.83
CA SER A 134 -7.73 11.79 6.73
C SER A 134 -7.83 10.35 7.25
N GLY A 135 -8.98 9.69 7.04
CA GLY A 135 -9.20 8.36 7.61
C GLY A 135 -10.37 7.59 7.01
N GLY A 136 -10.52 6.32 7.39
CA GLY A 136 -11.69 5.53 7.04
C GLY A 136 -12.95 6.05 7.73
N GLU A 137 -12.87 6.23 9.04
CA GLU A 137 -13.91 6.80 9.91
C GLU A 137 -13.33 7.95 10.74
N ILE A 138 -13.97 9.10 10.69
CA ILE A 138 -13.57 10.31 11.41
C ILE A 138 -14.74 10.80 12.25
N ARG A 139 -14.52 10.90 13.56
CA ARG A 139 -15.50 11.44 14.50
C ARG A 139 -14.93 12.64 15.24
N ILE A 140 -15.62 13.77 15.17
CA ILE A 140 -15.24 15.02 15.79
C ILE A 140 -16.33 15.43 16.79
N ASP A 141 -16.09 15.14 18.08
CA ASP A 141 -16.97 15.50 19.19
C ASP A 141 -16.42 16.70 19.97
N GLY A 142 -15.14 17.05 19.78
CA GLY A 142 -14.42 18.14 20.45
C GLY A 142 -14.55 19.49 19.76
N GLN A 143 -13.66 20.40 20.13
CA GLN A 143 -13.64 21.75 19.59
C GLN A 143 -12.47 21.96 18.63
N VAL A 144 -12.74 22.62 17.48
CA VAL A 144 -11.74 23.11 16.52
C VAL A 144 -11.87 24.63 16.46
N GLY A 145 -10.75 25.31 16.73
CA GLY A 145 -10.71 26.79 16.86
C GLY A 145 -10.81 27.52 15.54
N ASP A 146 -10.39 26.90 14.43
CA ASP A 146 -10.40 27.49 13.10
C ASP A 146 -10.98 26.49 12.08
N GLU A 147 -10.39 26.31 10.94
CA GLU A 147 -10.86 25.50 9.82
C GLU A 147 -10.74 24.00 10.09
N LEU A 148 -11.78 23.23 9.73
CA LEU A 148 -11.76 21.78 9.70
C LEU A 148 -11.75 21.28 8.26
N ARG A 149 -10.74 20.48 7.90
CA ARG A 149 -10.73 19.70 6.66
C ARG A 149 -10.68 18.23 6.96
N ALA A 150 -11.68 17.48 6.51
CA ALA A 150 -11.73 16.04 6.73
C ALA A 150 -12.01 15.28 5.43
N SER A 151 -11.28 14.16 5.25
CA SER A 151 -11.44 13.30 4.08
C SER A 151 -11.48 11.83 4.51
N GLY A 152 -12.58 11.11 4.20
CA GLY A 152 -12.73 9.72 4.64
C GLY A 152 -13.90 8.97 4.01
N GLY A 153 -14.15 7.76 4.50
CA GLY A 153 -15.37 7.02 4.15
C GLY A 153 -16.58 7.59 4.87
N ARG A 154 -16.45 7.79 6.18
CA ARG A 154 -17.49 8.36 7.04
C ARG A 154 -16.94 9.48 7.91
N VAL A 155 -17.64 10.63 7.92
CA VAL A 155 -17.31 11.76 8.80
C VAL A 155 -18.53 12.12 9.64
N VAL A 156 -18.34 12.14 10.96
CA VAL A 156 -19.38 12.51 11.93
C VAL A 156 -18.90 13.72 12.74
N ILE A 157 -19.70 14.76 12.81
CA ILE A 157 -19.43 15.97 13.58
C ILE A 157 -20.55 16.16 14.61
N SER A 158 -20.20 16.16 15.89
CA SER A 158 -21.09 16.53 17.01
C SER A 158 -20.55 17.72 17.81
N GLY A 159 -19.26 18.05 17.58
CA GLY A 159 -18.53 19.09 18.29
C GLY A 159 -18.71 20.49 17.70
N LYS A 160 -17.81 21.39 18.11
CA LYS A 160 -17.85 22.79 17.69
C LYS A 160 -16.68 23.10 16.75
N VAL A 161 -16.97 23.75 15.61
CA VAL A 161 -15.96 24.29 14.68
C VAL A 161 -16.20 25.78 14.51
N ASN A 162 -15.20 26.59 14.86
CA ASN A 162 -15.36 28.05 14.80
C ASN A 162 -15.15 28.63 13.39
N GLY A 163 -14.46 27.90 12.50
CA GLY A 163 -14.19 28.30 11.11
C GLY A 163 -15.02 27.54 10.09
N ASN A 164 -14.51 27.52 8.86
CA ASN A 164 -15.12 26.78 7.76
C ASN A 164 -14.88 25.27 7.89
N VAL A 165 -15.79 24.48 7.34
CA VAL A 165 -15.71 23.02 7.30
C VAL A 165 -15.72 22.55 5.85
N ASP A 166 -14.63 21.92 5.42
CA ASP A 166 -14.47 21.29 4.11
C ASP A 166 -14.41 19.77 4.24
N LEU A 167 -15.40 19.06 3.72
CA LEU A 167 -15.49 17.60 3.83
C LEU A 167 -15.43 16.89 2.48
N TRP A 168 -14.74 15.75 2.44
CA TRP A 168 -14.77 14.77 1.37
C TRP A 168 -15.07 13.39 1.94
N ALA A 169 -16.31 12.92 1.84
CA ALA A 169 -16.66 11.61 2.38
C ALA A 169 -17.84 10.99 1.64
N ASP A 170 -17.96 9.64 1.75
CA ASP A 170 -19.11 8.93 1.20
C ASP A 170 -20.35 9.15 2.08
N GLU A 171 -20.17 9.17 3.39
CA GLU A 171 -21.22 9.42 4.39
C GLU A 171 -20.82 10.58 5.31
N ILE A 172 -21.67 11.58 5.40
CA ILE A 172 -21.47 12.76 6.25
C ILE A 172 -22.68 12.90 7.19
N VAL A 173 -22.39 12.96 8.48
CA VAL A 173 -23.40 13.13 9.53
C VAL A 173 -23.03 14.33 10.39
N ILE A 174 -23.93 15.30 10.44
CA ILE A 174 -23.84 16.47 11.36
C ILE A 174 -24.87 16.25 12.44
N GLU A 175 -24.41 15.91 13.65
CA GLU A 175 -25.29 15.56 14.78
C GLU A 175 -25.95 16.82 15.39
N GLU A 176 -26.95 16.60 16.22
CA GLU A 176 -27.80 17.65 16.79
C GLU A 176 -27.03 18.68 17.63
N THR A 177 -25.93 18.28 18.25
CA THR A 177 -25.09 19.15 19.10
C THR A 177 -24.04 19.93 18.33
N ALA A 178 -23.89 19.67 17.03
CA ALA A 178 -22.87 20.27 16.22
C ALA A 178 -23.10 21.79 16.05
N VAL A 179 -22.02 22.56 16.17
CA VAL A 179 -22.02 24.02 15.91
C VAL A 179 -20.89 24.35 14.94
N ILE A 180 -21.24 24.85 13.76
CA ILE A 180 -20.30 25.32 12.74
C ILE A 180 -20.52 26.82 12.54
N SER A 181 -19.56 27.64 12.94
CA SER A 181 -19.67 29.10 12.84
C SER A 181 -19.37 29.64 11.44
N GLY A 182 -18.65 28.86 10.61
CA GLY A 182 -18.36 29.19 9.22
C GLY A 182 -19.26 28.47 8.22
N ASN A 183 -18.79 28.36 6.99
CA ASN A 183 -19.47 27.66 5.91
C ASN A 183 -19.22 26.14 6.00
N LEU A 184 -20.23 25.34 5.64
CA LEU A 184 -20.10 23.91 5.43
C LEU A 184 -20.03 23.62 3.93
N HIS A 185 -18.86 23.25 3.44
CA HIS A 185 -18.67 22.83 2.08
C HIS A 185 -18.32 21.33 2.05
N TYR A 186 -19.13 20.54 1.38
CA TYR A 186 -18.87 19.11 1.32
C TYR A 186 -19.02 18.51 -0.07
N LYS A 187 -18.21 17.50 -0.34
CA LYS A 187 -18.22 16.70 -1.57
C LYS A 187 -18.54 15.26 -1.23
N SER A 188 -19.67 14.78 -1.70
CA SER A 188 -20.14 13.40 -1.48
C SER A 188 -21.04 12.92 -2.63
N LEU A 189 -21.27 11.60 -2.71
CA LEU A 189 -22.25 10.99 -3.61
C LEU A 189 -23.70 11.24 -3.13
N HIS A 190 -23.88 11.46 -1.82
CA HIS A 190 -25.17 11.59 -1.17
C HIS A 190 -25.23 12.92 -0.41
N GLU A 191 -26.43 13.42 -0.17
CA GLU A 191 -26.60 14.57 0.71
C GLU A 191 -26.16 14.24 2.14
N ALA A 192 -25.57 15.21 2.82
CA ALA A 192 -25.19 15.06 4.22
C ALA A 192 -26.44 14.93 5.10
N ASN A 193 -26.37 14.03 6.08
CA ASN A 193 -27.41 13.91 7.09
C ASN A 193 -27.18 14.99 8.17
N ILE A 194 -27.91 16.10 8.07
CA ILE A 194 -27.82 17.23 9.01
C ILE A 194 -29.02 17.15 9.95
N ALA A 195 -28.76 16.94 11.24
CA ALA A 195 -29.81 16.89 12.27
C ALA A 195 -30.47 18.27 12.46
N ASN A 196 -31.77 18.28 12.76
CA ASN A 196 -32.54 19.53 12.92
C ASN A 196 -32.04 20.46 14.04
N GLY A 197 -31.29 19.95 15.01
CA GLY A 197 -30.68 20.72 16.10
C GLY A 197 -29.30 21.30 15.76
N ALA A 198 -28.66 20.83 14.68
CA ALA A 198 -27.34 21.30 14.26
C ALA A 198 -27.42 22.78 13.87
N ARG A 199 -26.43 23.55 14.32
CA ARG A 199 -26.31 24.98 14.01
C ARG A 199 -25.17 25.19 13.02
N ILE A 200 -25.51 25.76 11.85
CA ILE A 200 -24.54 26.20 10.85
C ILE A 200 -24.83 27.64 10.55
N ASP A 201 -23.88 28.56 10.92
CA ASP A 201 -24.09 29.99 10.77
C ASP A 201 -23.82 30.48 9.34
N GLY A 202 -23.05 29.75 8.57
CA GLY A 202 -22.67 30.05 7.18
C GLY A 202 -23.49 29.33 6.12
N GLU A 203 -23.00 29.36 4.88
CA GLU A 203 -23.61 28.72 3.72
C GLU A 203 -23.32 27.19 3.74
N VAL A 204 -24.34 26.38 3.44
CA VAL A 204 -24.18 24.95 3.19
C VAL A 204 -24.11 24.71 1.69
N ARG A 205 -22.97 24.23 1.21
CA ARG A 205 -22.75 23.92 -0.21
C ARG A 205 -22.41 22.46 -0.43
N HIS A 206 -23.30 21.76 -1.10
CA HIS A 206 -23.07 20.40 -1.58
C HIS A 206 -22.50 20.41 -3.00
N THR A 207 -21.40 19.72 -3.22
CA THR A 207 -20.86 19.44 -4.55
C THR A 207 -20.97 17.95 -4.80
N LEU A 208 -21.85 17.55 -5.71
CA LEU A 208 -21.97 16.16 -6.13
C LEU A 208 -20.64 15.68 -6.73
N VAL A 209 -20.11 14.60 -6.21
CA VAL A 209 -18.97 13.90 -6.81
C VAL A 209 -19.52 13.01 -7.91
N GLU A 210 -19.61 13.55 -9.11
CA GLU A 210 -19.76 12.66 -10.26
C GLU A 210 -18.48 11.83 -10.39
N THR A 211 -18.57 10.57 -10.02
CA THR A 211 -17.46 9.64 -10.22
C THR A 211 -17.35 9.32 -11.71
N ASP A 212 -16.75 10.24 -12.48
CA ASP A 212 -16.39 9.89 -13.86
C ASP A 212 -15.31 8.79 -13.80
N MET A 213 -15.77 7.55 -13.87
CA MET A 213 -14.90 6.37 -13.87
C MET A 213 -14.06 6.25 -15.13
N LYS A 214 -14.36 7.02 -16.22
CA LYS A 214 -13.66 6.92 -17.50
C LYS A 214 -12.15 7.14 -17.37
N PRO A 215 -11.63 8.20 -16.68
CA PRO A 215 -10.19 8.38 -16.56
C PRO A 215 -9.54 7.30 -15.69
N VAL A 216 -10.24 6.76 -14.69
CA VAL A 216 -9.73 5.66 -13.85
C VAL A 216 -9.63 4.37 -14.68
N VAL A 217 -10.69 4.02 -15.40
CA VAL A 217 -10.71 2.85 -16.29
C VAL A 217 -9.67 2.99 -17.40
N ALA A 218 -9.58 4.16 -18.05
CA ALA A 218 -8.54 4.42 -19.05
C ALA A 218 -7.12 4.29 -18.47
N GLY A 219 -6.88 4.78 -17.25
CA GLY A 219 -5.60 4.65 -16.55
C GLY A 219 -5.25 3.19 -16.23
N VAL A 220 -6.22 2.40 -15.78
CA VAL A 220 -6.03 0.96 -15.50
C VAL A 220 -5.74 0.20 -16.81
N ILE A 221 -6.48 0.46 -17.87
CA ILE A 221 -6.23 -0.16 -19.18
C ILE A 221 -4.84 0.22 -19.70
N PHE A 222 -4.46 1.49 -19.64
CA PHE A 222 -3.14 1.94 -20.06
C PHE A 222 -2.03 1.26 -19.25
N ALA A 223 -2.16 1.18 -17.93
CA ALA A 223 -1.20 0.48 -17.08
C ALA A 223 -1.09 -1.01 -17.42
N ALA A 224 -2.22 -1.69 -17.64
CA ALA A 224 -2.26 -3.09 -18.04
C ALA A 224 -1.57 -3.33 -19.39
N LEU A 225 -1.81 -2.47 -20.38
CA LEU A 225 -1.15 -2.54 -21.70
C LEU A 225 0.36 -2.26 -21.59
N ALA A 226 0.77 -1.31 -20.76
CA ALA A 226 2.19 -1.00 -20.53
C ALA A 226 2.92 -2.19 -19.87
N VAL A 227 2.29 -2.85 -18.89
CA VAL A 227 2.82 -4.06 -18.27
C VAL A 227 2.91 -5.21 -19.27
N LEU A 228 1.87 -5.44 -20.05
CA LEU A 228 1.88 -6.48 -21.09
C LEU A 228 3.00 -6.25 -22.12
N LEU A 229 3.15 -5.01 -22.58
CA LEU A 229 4.21 -4.64 -23.52
C LEU A 229 5.59 -4.86 -22.90
N SER A 230 5.78 -4.50 -21.63
CA SER A 230 7.03 -4.73 -20.90
C SER A 230 7.36 -6.23 -20.81
N ILE A 231 6.38 -7.08 -20.51
CA ILE A 231 6.55 -8.54 -20.47
C ILE A 231 6.96 -9.08 -21.84
N ILE A 232 6.31 -8.64 -22.91
CA ILE A 232 6.63 -9.04 -24.29
C ILE A 232 8.05 -8.63 -24.67
N ILE A 233 8.41 -7.38 -24.42
CA ILE A 233 9.78 -6.86 -24.72
C ILE A 233 10.82 -7.68 -23.95
N THR A 234 10.61 -7.90 -22.66
CA THR A 234 11.53 -8.68 -21.82
C THR A 234 11.69 -10.11 -22.34
N ALA A 235 10.61 -10.77 -22.68
CA ALA A 235 10.63 -12.13 -23.23
C ALA A 235 11.37 -12.21 -24.58
N VAL A 236 11.12 -11.25 -25.46
CA VAL A 236 11.79 -11.16 -26.78
C VAL A 236 13.28 -10.86 -26.62
N VAL A 237 13.65 -9.94 -25.74
CA VAL A 237 15.07 -9.63 -25.43
C VAL A 237 15.77 -10.86 -24.86
N LEU A 238 15.14 -11.55 -23.91
CA LEU A 238 15.70 -12.79 -23.32
C LEU A 238 15.89 -13.87 -24.40
N TYR A 239 14.92 -14.01 -25.30
CA TYR A 239 15.03 -14.96 -26.42
C TYR A 239 16.18 -14.56 -27.37
N LEU A 240 16.36 -13.29 -27.69
CA LEU A 240 17.46 -12.83 -28.56
C LEU A 240 18.83 -13.00 -27.94
N LEU A 241 18.94 -12.85 -26.62
CA LEU A 241 20.19 -13.05 -25.87
C LEU A 241 20.55 -14.54 -25.72
N PHE A 242 19.55 -15.40 -25.48
CA PHE A 242 19.75 -16.85 -25.21
C PHE A 242 18.90 -17.77 -26.07
N PRO A 243 18.97 -17.66 -27.42
CA PRO A 243 18.04 -18.35 -28.32
C PRO A 243 18.15 -19.88 -28.19
N ASP A 244 19.36 -20.41 -28.17
CA ASP A 244 19.59 -21.86 -28.14
C ASP A 244 19.20 -22.48 -26.79
N TYR A 245 19.39 -21.74 -25.70
CA TYR A 245 19.00 -22.23 -24.38
C TYR A 245 17.47 -22.32 -24.26
N LEU A 246 16.74 -21.24 -24.56
CA LEU A 246 15.29 -21.20 -24.51
C LEU A 246 14.64 -22.23 -25.44
N LEU A 247 15.22 -22.44 -26.63
CA LEU A 247 14.73 -23.47 -27.54
C LEU A 247 14.97 -24.90 -27.02
N ARG A 248 16.12 -25.17 -26.39
CA ARG A 248 16.38 -26.49 -25.78
C ARG A 248 15.39 -26.79 -24.66
N VAL A 249 15.17 -25.82 -23.76
CA VAL A 249 14.22 -25.97 -22.65
C VAL A 249 12.79 -26.15 -23.16
N SER A 250 12.37 -25.35 -24.14
CA SER A 250 11.04 -25.47 -24.77
C SER A 250 10.83 -26.83 -25.45
N ARG A 251 11.86 -27.40 -26.10
CA ARG A 251 11.80 -28.76 -26.68
C ARG A 251 11.74 -29.85 -25.61
N SER A 252 12.47 -29.70 -24.51
CA SER A 252 12.37 -30.61 -23.35
C SER A 252 10.95 -30.62 -22.77
N LEU A 253 10.29 -29.47 -22.74
CA LEU A 253 8.88 -29.35 -22.35
C LEU A 253 7.97 -30.13 -23.32
N ALA A 254 8.19 -29.99 -24.64
CA ALA A 254 7.41 -30.66 -25.65
C ALA A 254 7.54 -32.22 -25.58
N GLY A 255 8.71 -32.73 -25.18
CA GLY A 255 8.93 -34.16 -25.05
C GLY A 255 8.20 -34.80 -23.86
N GLU A 256 8.16 -34.10 -22.71
CA GLU A 256 7.58 -34.66 -21.47
C GLU A 256 6.80 -33.59 -20.70
N PRO A 257 5.61 -33.18 -21.21
CA PRO A 257 4.86 -32.06 -20.63
C PRO A 257 4.33 -32.38 -19.23
N TRP A 258 3.83 -33.57 -18.98
CA TRP A 258 3.28 -33.99 -17.70
C TRP A 258 4.33 -34.06 -16.58
N LEU A 259 5.52 -34.60 -16.93
CA LEU A 259 6.63 -34.64 -15.97
C LEU A 259 7.13 -33.25 -15.66
N SER A 260 7.21 -32.35 -16.64
CA SER A 260 7.57 -30.94 -16.43
C SER A 260 6.57 -30.23 -15.56
N LEU A 261 5.26 -30.47 -15.74
CA LEU A 261 4.21 -29.89 -14.90
C LEU A 261 4.33 -30.37 -13.44
N GLY A 262 4.57 -31.67 -13.23
CA GLY A 262 4.74 -32.24 -11.88
C GLY A 262 5.97 -31.68 -11.15
N VAL A 263 7.12 -31.62 -11.84
CA VAL A 263 8.35 -31.01 -11.30
C VAL A 263 8.15 -29.55 -11.02
N GLY A 264 7.47 -28.82 -11.92
CA GLY A 264 7.16 -27.39 -11.71
C GLY A 264 6.28 -27.16 -10.50
N LEU A 265 5.26 -27.98 -10.29
CA LEU A 265 4.41 -27.92 -9.11
C LEU A 265 5.20 -28.21 -7.82
N ALA A 266 6.09 -29.21 -7.85
CA ALA A 266 6.94 -29.52 -6.71
C ALA A 266 7.90 -28.36 -6.35
N VAL A 267 8.49 -27.71 -7.34
CA VAL A 267 9.34 -26.52 -7.14
C VAL A 267 8.51 -25.34 -6.66
N PHE A 268 7.34 -25.12 -7.27
CA PHE A 268 6.44 -24.01 -6.94
C PHE A 268 5.98 -24.06 -5.47
N ALA A 269 5.62 -25.23 -4.96
CA ALA A 269 5.20 -25.41 -3.58
C ALA A 269 6.39 -25.59 -2.62
N GLY A 270 7.42 -26.32 -3.05
CA GLY A 270 8.55 -26.71 -2.20
C GLY A 270 9.48 -25.55 -1.84
N VAL A 271 9.75 -24.64 -2.79
CA VAL A 271 10.67 -23.52 -2.52
C VAL A 271 10.12 -22.53 -1.48
N PRO A 272 8.87 -22.06 -1.54
CA PRO A 272 8.31 -21.23 -0.47
C PRO A 272 8.29 -21.95 0.89
N LEU A 273 7.90 -23.23 0.91
CA LEU A 273 7.89 -24.00 2.15
C LEU A 273 9.29 -24.12 2.77
N LEU A 274 10.30 -24.41 1.96
CA LEU A 274 11.69 -24.44 2.40
C LEU A 274 12.16 -23.05 2.89
N SER A 275 11.74 -21.99 2.22
CA SER A 275 12.08 -20.62 2.64
C SER A 275 11.50 -20.28 4.01
N VAL A 276 10.26 -20.69 4.30
CA VAL A 276 9.63 -20.50 5.62
C VAL A 276 10.42 -21.24 6.71
N ILE A 277 10.85 -22.49 6.43
CA ILE A 277 11.68 -23.26 7.36
C ILE A 277 13.03 -22.57 7.61
N LEU A 278 13.66 -22.05 6.56
CA LEU A 278 14.93 -21.33 6.68
C LEU A 278 14.77 -20.00 7.48
N PHE A 279 13.66 -19.29 7.34
CA PHE A 279 13.38 -18.09 8.10
C PHE A 279 13.26 -18.33 9.61
N SER A 280 12.94 -19.54 10.05
CA SER A 280 12.89 -19.88 11.48
C SER A 280 14.27 -19.93 12.15
N THR A 281 15.37 -19.86 11.39
CA THR A 281 16.74 -19.90 11.88
C THR A 281 17.47 -18.59 11.58
N ALA A 282 18.21 -18.05 12.56
CA ALA A 282 18.92 -16.78 12.41
C ALA A 282 19.91 -16.75 11.23
N LEU A 283 20.60 -17.85 10.96
CA LEU A 283 21.51 -17.98 9.83
C LEU A 283 20.76 -18.24 8.51
N GLY A 284 19.57 -18.83 8.58
CA GLY A 284 18.75 -19.18 7.40
C GLY A 284 18.06 -17.99 6.74
N VAL A 285 17.94 -16.84 7.41
CA VAL A 285 17.26 -15.64 6.86
C VAL A 285 17.88 -15.21 5.53
N TRP A 286 19.20 -15.08 5.45
CA TRP A 286 19.89 -14.67 4.23
C TRP A 286 19.78 -15.72 3.13
N LEU A 287 19.83 -17.00 3.48
CA LEU A 287 19.63 -18.09 2.52
C LEU A 287 18.19 -18.13 2.01
N ALA A 288 17.21 -17.90 2.88
CA ALA A 288 15.79 -17.82 2.49
C ALA A 288 15.53 -16.66 1.51
N LEU A 289 16.09 -15.49 1.78
CA LEU A 289 15.97 -14.32 0.89
C LEU A 289 16.62 -14.59 -0.48
N MET A 290 17.81 -15.17 -0.49
CA MET A 290 18.48 -15.56 -1.74
C MET A 290 17.65 -16.62 -2.51
N LEU A 291 17.13 -17.62 -1.83
CA LEU A 291 16.29 -18.66 -2.41
C LEU A 291 15.01 -18.07 -3.02
N LEU A 292 14.35 -17.16 -2.31
CA LEU A 292 13.16 -16.45 -2.81
C LEU A 292 13.49 -15.55 -4.01
N ALA A 293 14.63 -14.88 -4.02
CA ALA A 293 15.06 -14.08 -5.17
C ALA A 293 15.26 -14.96 -6.42
N ILE A 294 15.94 -16.08 -6.28
CA ILE A 294 16.12 -17.05 -7.36
C ILE A 294 14.76 -17.62 -7.80
N TYR A 295 13.88 -17.91 -6.86
CA TYR A 295 12.53 -18.41 -7.12
C TYR A 295 11.70 -17.41 -7.96
N LEU A 296 11.73 -16.12 -7.64
CA LEU A 296 11.03 -15.10 -8.42
C LEU A 296 11.55 -15.03 -9.87
N VAL A 297 12.87 -15.13 -10.05
CA VAL A 297 13.46 -15.21 -11.39
C VAL A 297 13.02 -16.48 -12.12
N MET A 298 12.95 -17.61 -11.42
CA MET A 298 12.47 -18.88 -12.00
C MET A 298 10.99 -18.83 -12.41
N LEU A 299 10.12 -18.15 -11.64
CA LEU A 299 8.72 -17.94 -12.01
C LEU A 299 8.60 -17.20 -13.35
N LEU A 300 9.35 -16.09 -13.47
CA LEU A 300 9.34 -15.26 -14.68
C LEU A 300 9.92 -16.03 -15.88
N ALA A 301 11.08 -16.66 -15.71
CA ALA A 301 11.73 -17.44 -16.75
C ALA A 301 10.87 -18.67 -17.17
N GLY A 302 10.22 -19.32 -16.22
CA GLY A 302 9.30 -20.43 -16.47
C GLY A 302 8.11 -20.00 -17.32
N TYR A 303 7.52 -18.83 -17.01
CA TYR A 303 6.46 -18.27 -17.85
C TYR A 303 6.91 -18.02 -19.29
N PHE A 304 8.13 -17.48 -19.49
CA PHE A 304 8.66 -17.24 -20.84
C PHE A 304 8.94 -18.53 -21.61
N VAL A 305 9.45 -19.57 -20.94
CA VAL A 305 9.66 -20.90 -21.55
C VAL A 305 8.32 -21.51 -21.94
N GLY A 306 7.33 -21.45 -21.07
CA GLY A 306 5.99 -21.94 -21.35
C GLY A 306 5.32 -21.19 -22.51
N ALA A 307 5.42 -19.85 -22.54
CA ALA A 307 4.96 -19.04 -23.66
C ALA A 307 5.68 -19.36 -24.98
N MET A 308 7.00 -19.62 -24.91
CA MET A 308 7.79 -20.05 -26.06
C MET A 308 7.33 -21.42 -26.59
N PHE A 309 6.98 -22.35 -25.69
CA PHE A 309 6.38 -23.64 -26.08
C PHE A 309 5.06 -23.43 -26.81
N VAL A 310 4.15 -22.58 -26.30
CA VAL A 310 2.87 -22.26 -26.95
C VAL A 310 3.10 -21.61 -28.32
N GLY A 311 4.03 -20.65 -28.41
CA GLY A 311 4.39 -19.99 -29.68
C GLY A 311 4.95 -20.98 -30.72
N ASN A 312 5.83 -21.88 -30.31
CA ASN A 312 6.39 -22.90 -31.18
C ASN A 312 5.30 -23.91 -31.64
N ALA A 313 4.40 -24.32 -30.74
CA ALA A 313 3.28 -25.20 -31.11
C ALA A 313 2.39 -24.55 -32.18
N GLY A 314 2.11 -23.25 -32.05
CA GLY A 314 1.39 -22.49 -33.09
C GLY A 314 2.11 -22.46 -34.44
N LEU A 315 3.45 -22.30 -34.44
CA LEU A 315 4.23 -22.32 -35.68
C LEU A 315 4.21 -23.71 -36.37
N HIS A 316 4.27 -24.80 -35.58
CA HIS A 316 4.17 -26.16 -36.13
C HIS A 316 2.81 -26.43 -36.77
N MET A 317 1.71 -25.90 -36.22
CA MET A 317 0.38 -26.00 -36.81
C MET A 317 0.30 -25.31 -38.19
N LEU A 318 1.08 -24.25 -38.39
CA LEU A 318 1.14 -23.49 -39.65
C LEU A 318 2.03 -24.16 -40.72
N LYS A 319 2.58 -25.37 -40.47
CA LYS A 319 3.41 -26.17 -41.39
C LYS A 319 4.56 -25.41 -42.08
N LYS A 320 5.16 -24.43 -41.41
CA LYS A 320 6.30 -23.67 -41.96
C LYS A 320 7.59 -24.51 -41.81
N THR A 321 8.25 -24.76 -42.94
CA THR A 321 9.47 -25.58 -43.04
C THR A 321 10.72 -24.84 -42.60
N GLU A 322 10.77 -23.51 -42.81
CA GLU A 322 11.91 -22.69 -42.36
C GLU A 322 11.45 -21.62 -41.36
N ILE A 323 11.93 -21.75 -40.13
CA ILE A 323 11.53 -20.86 -39.03
C ILE A 323 12.72 -19.97 -38.69
N SER A 324 12.69 -18.72 -39.17
CA SER A 324 13.71 -17.71 -38.83
C SER A 324 13.64 -17.29 -37.35
N LYS A 325 14.75 -16.71 -36.82
CA LYS A 325 14.79 -16.17 -35.45
C LYS A 325 13.71 -15.08 -35.23
N ALA A 326 13.52 -14.23 -36.22
CA ALA A 326 12.49 -13.18 -36.19
C ALA A 326 11.06 -13.79 -36.07
N LEU A 327 10.76 -14.82 -36.85
CA LEU A 327 9.46 -15.48 -36.81
C LEU A 327 9.17 -16.16 -35.47
N ARG A 328 10.19 -16.67 -34.79
CA ARG A 328 10.05 -17.22 -33.42
C ARG A 328 9.84 -16.13 -32.37
N ALA A 329 10.53 -14.99 -32.51
CA ALA A 329 10.32 -13.85 -31.62
C ALA A 329 8.90 -13.30 -31.76
N THR A 330 8.39 -13.18 -32.98
CA THR A 330 6.99 -12.77 -33.22
C THR A 330 5.98 -13.80 -32.69
N ALA A 331 6.25 -15.11 -32.85
CA ALA A 331 5.40 -16.16 -32.30
C ALA A 331 5.37 -16.14 -30.76
N LEU A 332 6.51 -15.86 -30.11
CA LEU A 332 6.58 -15.67 -28.66
C LEU A 332 5.73 -14.46 -28.20
N ALA A 333 5.87 -13.33 -28.90
CA ALA A 333 5.08 -12.13 -28.60
C ALA A 333 3.57 -12.40 -28.76
N ILE A 334 3.16 -13.08 -29.84
CA ILE A 334 1.76 -13.47 -30.10
C ILE A 334 1.28 -14.45 -29.03
N ALA A 335 2.10 -15.41 -28.61
CA ALA A 335 1.73 -16.36 -27.56
C ALA A 335 1.47 -15.66 -26.22
N ILE A 336 2.35 -14.72 -25.81
CA ILE A 336 2.14 -13.93 -24.60
C ILE A 336 0.87 -13.08 -24.69
N PHE A 337 0.63 -12.44 -25.83
CA PHE A 337 -0.60 -11.68 -26.05
C PHE A 337 -1.83 -12.58 -25.99
N ALA A 338 -1.80 -13.75 -26.61
CA ALA A 338 -2.91 -14.71 -26.58
C ALA A 338 -3.17 -15.22 -25.15
N LEU A 339 -2.13 -15.51 -24.37
CA LEU A 339 -2.24 -15.89 -22.96
C LEU A 339 -2.84 -14.76 -22.11
N ALA A 340 -2.49 -13.51 -22.40
CA ALA A 340 -3.10 -12.35 -21.75
C ALA A 340 -4.59 -12.20 -22.09
N VAL A 341 -4.96 -12.43 -23.36
CA VAL A 341 -6.37 -12.40 -23.80
C VAL A 341 -7.17 -13.55 -23.18
N ILE A 342 -6.63 -14.76 -23.13
CA ILE A 342 -7.28 -15.90 -22.48
C ILE A 342 -7.50 -15.61 -20.98
N ASN A 343 -6.61 -14.86 -20.35
CA ASN A 343 -6.74 -14.48 -18.94
C ASN A 343 -7.95 -13.57 -18.64
N LEU A 344 -8.59 -12.98 -19.67
CA LEU A 344 -9.85 -12.26 -19.52
C LEU A 344 -11.04 -13.18 -19.21
N VAL A 345 -10.92 -14.48 -19.48
CA VAL A 345 -11.93 -15.47 -19.12
C VAL A 345 -11.68 -15.94 -17.69
N PRO A 346 -12.58 -15.64 -16.73
CA PRO A 346 -12.41 -16.05 -15.33
C PRO A 346 -12.23 -17.56 -15.19
N LEU A 347 -11.39 -18.00 -14.27
CA LEU A 347 -11.03 -19.38 -13.96
C LEU A 347 -10.24 -20.09 -15.08
N LEU A 348 -10.73 -20.15 -16.31
CA LEU A 348 -10.05 -20.80 -17.43
C LEU A 348 -8.72 -20.12 -17.78
N GLY A 349 -8.71 -18.79 -17.85
CA GLY A 349 -7.51 -18.05 -18.21
C GLY A 349 -6.41 -18.20 -17.16
N SER A 350 -6.78 -18.11 -15.88
CA SER A 350 -5.83 -18.32 -14.79
C SER A 350 -5.26 -19.74 -14.78
N LEU A 351 -6.10 -20.76 -14.93
CA LEU A 351 -5.66 -22.17 -14.99
C LEU A 351 -4.68 -22.42 -16.14
N VAL A 352 -4.95 -21.90 -17.34
CA VAL A 352 -4.04 -22.03 -18.48
C VAL A 352 -2.73 -21.32 -18.22
N ASN A 353 -2.74 -20.10 -17.71
CA ASN A 353 -1.50 -19.36 -17.39
C ASN A 353 -0.69 -20.06 -16.29
N TRP A 354 -1.34 -20.57 -15.24
CA TRP A 354 -0.68 -21.38 -14.22
C TRP A 354 -0.05 -22.65 -14.79
N ALA A 355 -0.78 -23.40 -15.63
CA ALA A 355 -0.27 -24.60 -16.25
C ALA A 355 0.96 -24.32 -17.13
N VAL A 356 0.90 -23.25 -17.95
CA VAL A 356 2.01 -22.81 -18.81
C VAL A 356 3.23 -22.43 -17.97
N MET A 357 3.04 -21.67 -16.90
CA MET A 357 4.12 -21.25 -16.00
C MET A 357 4.74 -22.45 -15.27
N LEU A 358 3.92 -23.32 -14.67
CA LEU A 358 4.41 -24.50 -13.94
C LEU A 358 5.16 -25.46 -14.86
N ALA A 359 4.64 -25.74 -16.05
CA ALA A 359 5.31 -26.58 -17.03
C ALA A 359 6.67 -25.98 -17.45
N GLY A 360 6.74 -24.65 -17.62
CA GLY A 360 8.00 -23.97 -17.93
C GLY A 360 9.00 -24.01 -16.78
N ILE A 361 8.58 -23.81 -15.52
CA ILE A 361 9.44 -23.96 -14.33
C ILE A 361 10.02 -25.38 -14.27
N GLY A 362 9.17 -26.38 -14.46
CA GLY A 362 9.63 -27.76 -14.42
C GLY A 362 10.63 -28.13 -15.52
N ALA A 363 10.40 -27.63 -16.74
CA ALA A 363 11.36 -27.81 -17.85
C ALA A 363 12.71 -27.15 -17.55
N LEU A 364 12.70 -25.92 -17.01
CA LEU A 364 13.91 -25.22 -16.57
C LEU A 364 14.65 -26.00 -15.48
N SER A 365 13.95 -26.45 -14.44
CA SER A 365 14.53 -27.18 -13.31
C SER A 365 15.19 -28.50 -13.78
N ARG A 366 14.54 -29.20 -14.68
CA ARG A 366 15.08 -30.42 -15.29
C ARG A 366 16.34 -30.18 -16.12
N GLN A 367 16.33 -29.13 -16.91
CA GLN A 367 17.49 -28.76 -17.74
C GLN A 367 18.68 -28.33 -16.87
N LEU A 368 18.45 -27.55 -15.80
CA LEU A 368 19.48 -27.18 -14.82
C LEU A 368 20.06 -28.42 -14.13
N TYR A 369 19.19 -29.35 -13.72
CA TYR A 369 19.64 -30.61 -13.09
C TYR A 369 20.48 -31.47 -14.04
N GLN A 370 20.11 -31.58 -15.31
CA GLN A 370 20.87 -32.30 -16.33
C GLN A 370 22.24 -31.66 -16.59
N ALA A 371 22.31 -30.31 -16.63
CA ALA A 371 23.55 -29.58 -16.81
C ALA A 371 24.51 -29.71 -15.61
N TYR A 372 24.01 -29.98 -14.41
CA TYR A 372 24.85 -30.19 -13.21
C TYR A 372 25.40 -31.63 -13.09
N ARG A 373 24.83 -32.59 -13.81
CA ARG A 373 25.27 -34.00 -13.80
C ARG A 373 26.39 -34.32 -14.78
N ILE A 374 26.79 -33.36 -15.60
CA ILE A 374 27.92 -33.45 -16.53
C ILE A 374 29.15 -32.79 -15.89
#